data_a16aed170e3ea32d18bfd671d9859b5a
#
_entry.id   a16aed170e3ea32d18bfd671d9859b5a
#
_cell.length_a   1.000
_cell.length_b   1.000
_cell.length_c   1.000
_cell.angle_alpha   90.00
_cell.angle_beta   90.00
_cell.angle_gamma   90.00
#
_symmetry.space_group_name_H-M   'P 1'
#
loop_
_entity.id
_entity.type
_entity.pdbx_description
1 polymer ?
#
loop_
_entity_poly.entity_id
_entity_poly.type
_entity_poly.pdbx_seq_one_letter_code
_entity_poly.pdbx_strand_id
1 'polypeptide(L)'
;MLSKYADTICVAFDNKNILGNPGKTVVTGNPVRESFKSVNKESSKKELGFLNEIPLIVCVSGSLGAQKISEYMTDFIKDHYKTNDFNLVLVTGDLYYEDVLNELKRCKIDLTGTNIKIKNYIHDMEKYLSAADLVISRSGAIFLSEIAYLGKPSILIPSPNVAENHQEINADAFVKSGAGIKICESELSKNTLKNAIYDIIKDDYKMYVMSHNALKMSKKDATKMIADEVEKLIKTK
;
A
#
# COMPACT_ATOMS: atom_id res chain seq x y z
N MET A 1 23.44 10.66 -6.05
CA MET A 1 24.73 10.70 -6.80
C MET A 1 24.50 10.75 -8.32
N LEU A 2 23.58 9.98 -8.91
CA LEU A 2 23.28 9.98 -10.36
C LEU A 2 22.58 11.25 -10.86
N SER A 3 21.86 11.97 -10.00
CA SER A 3 21.13 13.21 -10.36
C SER A 3 21.98 14.29 -11.00
N LYS A 4 23.28 14.32 -10.71
CA LYS A 4 24.23 15.29 -11.29
C LYS A 4 24.46 15.05 -12.80
N TYR A 5 24.33 13.82 -13.25
CA TYR A 5 24.60 13.39 -14.62
C TYR A 5 23.34 13.22 -15.46
N ALA A 6 22.17 13.26 -14.84
CA ALA A 6 20.90 13.13 -15.53
C ALA A 6 20.52 14.44 -16.22
N ASP A 7 19.98 14.37 -17.43
CA ASP A 7 19.38 15.50 -18.14
C ASP A 7 17.97 15.77 -17.60
N THR A 8 17.19 14.71 -17.33
CA THR A 8 15.86 14.77 -16.72
C THR A 8 15.73 13.69 -15.64
N ILE A 9 15.00 13.99 -14.57
CA ILE A 9 14.72 13.07 -13.46
C ILE A 9 13.20 12.93 -13.32
N CYS A 10 12.67 11.75 -13.66
CA CYS A 10 11.26 11.42 -13.49
C CYS A 10 11.01 10.87 -12.09
N VAL A 11 10.04 11.44 -11.37
CA VAL A 11 9.71 11.03 -9.99
C VAL A 11 8.24 10.63 -9.87
N ALA A 12 7.97 9.70 -8.94
CA ALA A 12 6.62 9.19 -8.69
C ALA A 12 5.73 10.24 -8.02
N PHE A 13 6.27 10.96 -7.04
CA PHE A 13 5.57 11.94 -6.23
C PHE A 13 6.36 13.25 -6.18
N ASP A 14 5.72 14.34 -5.78
CA ASP A 14 6.35 15.68 -5.75
C ASP A 14 7.39 15.78 -4.61
N ASN A 15 8.59 15.30 -4.92
CA ASN A 15 9.77 15.33 -4.06
C ASN A 15 10.89 16.19 -4.63
N LYS A 16 10.55 17.19 -5.45
CA LYS A 16 11.52 18.01 -6.22
C LYS A 16 12.66 18.58 -5.38
N ASN A 17 12.37 18.97 -4.15
CA ASN A 17 13.36 19.61 -3.27
C ASN A 17 14.39 18.61 -2.70
N ILE A 18 14.11 17.32 -2.69
CA ILE A 18 14.93 16.29 -2.05
C ILE A 18 16.07 15.83 -2.96
N LEU A 19 15.84 15.83 -4.28
CA LEU A 19 16.85 15.39 -5.25
C LEU A 19 17.90 16.44 -5.61
N GLY A 20 17.83 17.62 -5.04
CA GLY A 20 18.84 18.69 -5.22
C GLY A 20 18.90 19.30 -6.64
N ASN A 21 17.98 18.94 -7.55
CA ASN A 21 17.90 19.44 -8.92
C ASN A 21 16.47 19.73 -9.36
N PRO A 22 15.78 20.70 -8.77
CA PRO A 22 14.37 20.97 -9.06
C PRO A 22 14.11 21.32 -10.54
N GLY A 23 15.07 21.96 -11.22
CA GLY A 23 14.96 22.33 -12.64
C GLY A 23 15.02 21.17 -13.62
N LYS A 24 15.52 19.99 -13.18
CA LYS A 24 15.59 18.77 -14.00
C LYS A 24 14.54 17.73 -13.57
N THR A 25 13.74 18.00 -12.54
CA THR A 25 12.82 17.02 -11.95
C THR A 25 11.41 17.23 -12.46
N VAL A 26 10.83 16.16 -13.03
CA VAL A 26 9.45 16.11 -13.54
C VAL A 26 8.66 15.06 -12.76
N VAL A 27 7.48 15.44 -12.27
CA VAL A 27 6.56 14.50 -11.59
C VAL A 27 5.74 13.78 -12.67
N THR A 28 6.22 12.63 -13.08
CA THR A 28 5.57 11.78 -14.08
C THR A 28 4.66 10.72 -13.48
N GLY A 29 4.83 10.41 -12.19
CA GLY A 29 4.29 9.18 -11.62
C GLY A 29 5.12 7.95 -12.02
N ASN A 30 4.75 6.79 -11.49
CA ASN A 30 5.24 5.50 -11.95
C ASN A 30 4.22 4.84 -12.88
N PRO A 31 4.66 4.15 -13.95
CA PRO A 31 3.81 3.28 -14.73
C PRO A 31 3.16 2.22 -13.84
N VAL A 32 1.85 2.06 -13.99
CA VAL A 32 1.08 1.00 -13.35
C VAL A 32 0.83 -0.10 -14.36
N ARG A 33 0.91 -1.36 -13.94
CA ARG A 33 0.71 -2.54 -14.81
C ARG A 33 -0.68 -2.50 -15.46
N GLU A 34 -0.78 -2.97 -16.70
CA GLU A 34 -2.05 -2.99 -17.46
C GLU A 34 -3.16 -3.76 -16.72
N SER A 35 -2.82 -4.82 -15.99
CA SER A 35 -3.78 -5.60 -15.20
C SER A 35 -4.60 -4.76 -14.21
N PHE A 36 -4.05 -3.65 -13.72
CA PHE A 36 -4.77 -2.72 -12.83
C PHE A 36 -5.87 -1.91 -13.54
N LYS A 37 -5.81 -1.81 -14.86
CA LYS A 37 -6.82 -1.06 -15.63
C LYS A 37 -8.13 -1.85 -15.83
N SER A 38 -8.07 -3.17 -15.69
CA SER A 38 -9.18 -4.09 -15.99
C SER A 38 -9.93 -4.59 -14.76
N VAL A 39 -9.51 -4.21 -13.54
CA VAL A 39 -10.13 -4.69 -12.30
C VAL A 39 -11.22 -3.75 -11.80
N ASN A 40 -12.24 -4.34 -11.17
CA ASN A 40 -13.34 -3.64 -10.52
C ASN A 40 -13.51 -4.16 -9.09
N LYS A 41 -13.83 -3.28 -8.14
CA LYS A 41 -13.91 -3.59 -6.71
C LYS A 41 -14.92 -4.69 -6.40
N GLU A 42 -16.13 -4.55 -6.89
CA GLU A 42 -17.24 -5.48 -6.58
C GLU A 42 -16.97 -6.87 -7.15
N SER A 43 -16.58 -6.95 -8.43
CA SER A 43 -16.23 -8.22 -9.06
C SER A 43 -15.03 -8.88 -8.38
N SER A 44 -14.02 -8.10 -8.02
CA SER A 44 -12.83 -8.62 -7.31
C SER A 44 -13.18 -9.14 -5.92
N LYS A 45 -14.01 -8.44 -5.13
CA LYS A 45 -14.50 -8.95 -3.84
C LYS A 45 -15.23 -10.29 -3.99
N LYS A 46 -16.16 -10.37 -4.97
CA LYS A 46 -16.92 -11.57 -5.24
C LYS A 46 -16.04 -12.75 -5.66
N GLU A 47 -15.10 -12.53 -6.60
CA GLU A 47 -14.15 -13.56 -7.04
C GLU A 47 -13.27 -14.08 -5.89
N LEU A 48 -12.89 -13.20 -4.97
CA LEU A 48 -12.09 -13.54 -3.79
C LEU A 48 -12.93 -14.18 -2.67
N GLY A 49 -14.27 -14.25 -2.83
CA GLY A 49 -15.19 -14.83 -1.85
C GLY A 49 -15.40 -13.98 -0.61
N PHE A 50 -15.35 -12.65 -0.75
CA PHE A 50 -15.68 -11.71 0.33
C PHE A 50 -17.05 -11.07 0.12
N LEU A 51 -17.74 -10.78 1.23
CA LEU A 51 -19.01 -10.04 1.22
C LEU A 51 -18.76 -8.56 0.93
N ASN A 52 -19.61 -7.93 0.13
CA ASN A 52 -19.45 -6.53 -0.26
C ASN A 52 -19.70 -5.55 0.89
N GLU A 53 -20.61 -5.87 1.79
CA GLU A 53 -21.06 -5.03 2.89
C GLU A 53 -20.01 -4.91 4.01
N ILE A 54 -19.06 -5.85 4.08
CA ILE A 54 -18.03 -5.89 5.11
C ILE A 54 -16.72 -5.32 4.54
N PRO A 55 -16.10 -4.32 5.17
CA PRO A 55 -14.86 -3.75 4.68
C PRO A 55 -13.75 -4.79 4.59
N LEU A 56 -12.98 -4.79 3.50
CA LEU A 56 -11.84 -5.66 3.31
C LEU A 56 -10.54 -4.90 3.57
N ILE A 57 -9.78 -5.38 4.54
CA ILE A 57 -8.42 -4.93 4.83
C ILE A 57 -7.44 -5.83 4.09
N VAL A 58 -6.55 -5.25 3.31
CA VAL A 58 -5.45 -5.98 2.67
C VAL A 58 -4.14 -5.47 3.24
N CYS A 59 -3.45 -6.31 4.01
CA CYS A 59 -2.14 -6.01 4.58
C CYS A 59 -1.04 -6.70 3.78
N VAL A 60 -0.11 -5.92 3.22
CA VAL A 60 1.00 -6.44 2.41
C VAL A 60 2.33 -6.00 3.00
N SER A 61 3.08 -6.94 3.52
CA SER A 61 4.38 -6.69 4.17
C SER A 61 5.56 -6.50 3.19
N GLY A 62 5.29 -6.56 1.87
CA GLY A 62 6.32 -6.55 0.82
C GLY A 62 6.76 -7.96 0.41
N SER A 63 7.56 -8.09 -0.67
CA SER A 63 7.96 -9.39 -1.24
C SER A 63 8.80 -10.24 -0.30
N LEU A 64 9.68 -9.63 0.48
CA LEU A 64 10.47 -10.31 1.50
C LEU A 64 9.74 -10.41 2.84
N GLY A 65 8.62 -9.71 2.98
CA GLY A 65 7.91 -9.57 4.24
C GLY A 65 8.48 -8.48 5.15
N ALA A 66 7.79 -8.22 6.26
CA ALA A 66 8.21 -7.30 7.30
C ALA A 66 7.82 -7.86 8.65
N GLN A 67 8.84 -8.24 9.45
CA GLN A 67 8.65 -8.93 10.72
C GLN A 67 7.65 -8.21 11.63
N LYS A 68 7.90 -6.94 11.94
CA LYS A 68 7.03 -6.18 12.84
C LYS A 68 5.60 -6.03 12.34
N ILE A 69 5.40 -5.82 11.04
CA ILE A 69 4.04 -5.76 10.48
C ILE A 69 3.35 -7.11 10.67
N SER A 70 4.02 -8.21 10.37
CA SER A 70 3.49 -9.57 10.55
C SER A 70 3.16 -9.87 12.00
N GLU A 71 4.04 -9.52 12.95
CA GLU A 71 3.84 -9.69 14.39
C GLU A 71 2.61 -8.91 14.89
N TYR A 72 2.52 -7.61 14.63
CA TYR A 72 1.40 -6.77 15.10
C TYR A 72 0.08 -7.10 14.41
N MET A 73 0.11 -7.49 13.12
CA MET A 73 -1.10 -7.99 12.46
C MET A 73 -1.54 -9.35 13.03
N THR A 74 -0.61 -10.21 13.41
CA THR A 74 -0.92 -11.46 14.11
C THR A 74 -1.57 -11.19 15.46
N ASP A 75 -1.06 -10.22 16.22
CA ASP A 75 -1.69 -9.78 17.47
C ASP A 75 -3.08 -9.19 17.25
N PHE A 76 -3.26 -8.40 16.20
CA PHE A 76 -4.58 -7.89 15.81
C PHE A 76 -5.55 -9.03 15.48
N ILE A 77 -5.09 -10.06 14.75
CA ILE A 77 -5.88 -11.25 14.44
C ILE A 77 -6.28 -11.99 15.73
N LYS A 78 -5.34 -12.22 16.65
CA LYS A 78 -5.62 -12.90 17.93
C LYS A 78 -6.75 -12.24 18.72
N ASP A 79 -6.85 -10.92 18.69
CA ASP A 79 -7.87 -10.18 19.41
C ASP A 79 -9.22 -10.12 18.69
N HIS A 80 -9.22 -10.22 17.36
CA HIS A 80 -10.39 -9.84 16.56
C HIS A 80 -10.87 -10.94 15.59
N TYR A 81 -10.29 -12.14 15.59
CA TYR A 81 -10.64 -13.20 14.61
C TYR A 81 -12.09 -13.71 14.71
N LYS A 82 -12.76 -13.44 15.84
CA LYS A 82 -14.17 -13.80 16.05
C LYS A 82 -15.14 -12.67 15.70
N THR A 83 -14.64 -11.46 15.40
CA THR A 83 -15.49 -10.35 15.00
C THR A 83 -15.82 -10.46 13.51
N ASN A 84 -17.01 -10.02 13.13
CA ASN A 84 -17.41 -9.93 11.74
C ASN A 84 -17.36 -8.48 11.22
N ASP A 85 -16.58 -7.62 11.86
CA ASP A 85 -16.50 -6.19 11.56
C ASP A 85 -15.73 -5.90 10.27
N PHE A 86 -14.90 -6.84 9.84
CA PHE A 86 -14.05 -6.71 8.65
C PHE A 86 -13.71 -8.07 8.05
N ASN A 87 -13.33 -8.05 6.77
CA ASN A 87 -12.57 -9.11 6.11
C ASN A 87 -11.08 -8.76 6.14
N LEU A 88 -10.19 -9.74 6.23
CA LEU A 88 -8.75 -9.48 6.25
C LEU A 88 -7.99 -10.45 5.35
N VAL A 89 -7.09 -9.90 4.54
CA VAL A 89 -6.02 -10.66 3.87
C VAL A 89 -4.69 -10.16 4.40
N LEU A 90 -3.94 -11.04 5.05
CA LEU A 90 -2.57 -10.78 5.48
C LEU A 90 -1.58 -11.49 4.54
N VAL A 91 -0.74 -10.71 3.87
CA VAL A 91 0.35 -11.21 3.00
C VAL A 91 1.67 -10.99 3.72
N THR A 92 2.24 -12.05 4.22
CA THR A 92 3.39 -12.00 5.14
C THR A 92 4.75 -11.92 4.44
N GLY A 93 4.83 -12.34 3.17
CA GLY A 93 6.07 -12.75 2.54
C GLY A 93 6.48 -14.16 2.97
N ASP A 94 7.32 -14.81 2.18
CA ASP A 94 7.72 -16.20 2.43
C ASP A 94 8.45 -16.37 3.77
N LEU A 95 9.24 -15.37 4.18
CA LEU A 95 10.06 -15.46 5.39
C LEU A 95 9.25 -15.58 6.70
N TYR A 96 8.06 -14.98 6.77
CA TYR A 96 7.28 -14.90 8.02
C TYR A 96 5.98 -15.70 7.97
N TYR A 97 5.71 -16.40 6.89
CA TYR A 97 4.45 -17.12 6.71
C TYR A 97 4.28 -18.21 7.76
N GLU A 98 5.27 -19.09 7.88
CA GLU A 98 5.24 -20.20 8.84
C GLU A 98 5.24 -19.70 10.30
N ASP A 99 5.98 -18.62 10.59
CA ASP A 99 6.00 -18.02 11.92
C ASP A 99 4.62 -17.53 12.35
N VAL A 100 3.90 -16.86 11.45
CA VAL A 100 2.53 -16.40 11.71
C VAL A 100 1.58 -17.58 11.95
N LEU A 101 1.63 -18.62 11.10
CA LEU A 101 0.77 -19.80 11.26
C LEU A 101 1.07 -20.54 12.56
N ASN A 102 2.34 -20.72 12.91
CA ASN A 102 2.76 -21.38 14.13
C ASN A 102 2.33 -20.60 15.38
N GLU A 103 2.43 -19.26 15.35
CA GLU A 103 1.97 -18.42 16.46
C GLU A 103 0.46 -18.53 16.68
N LEU A 104 -0.34 -18.48 15.61
CA LEU A 104 -1.78 -18.65 15.70
C LEU A 104 -2.15 -20.04 16.23
N LYS A 105 -1.48 -21.08 15.75
CA LYS A 105 -1.66 -22.46 16.24
C LYS A 105 -1.29 -22.60 17.72
N ARG A 106 -0.18 -21.99 18.16
CA ARG A 106 0.24 -21.95 19.56
C ARG A 106 -0.83 -21.31 20.46
N CYS A 107 -1.49 -20.27 19.95
CA CYS A 107 -2.60 -19.59 20.64
C CYS A 107 -3.94 -20.30 20.48
N LYS A 108 -3.99 -21.49 19.85
CA LYS A 108 -5.21 -22.27 19.58
C LYS A 108 -6.26 -21.49 18.79
N ILE A 109 -5.82 -20.63 17.87
CA ILE A 109 -6.69 -19.86 16.98
C ILE A 109 -6.89 -20.65 15.69
N ASP A 110 -8.14 -21.02 15.44
CA ASP A 110 -8.58 -21.61 14.19
C ASP A 110 -9.27 -20.53 13.34
N LEU A 111 -8.76 -20.32 12.15
CA LEU A 111 -9.32 -19.36 11.18
C LEU A 111 -10.34 -20.00 10.23
N THR A 112 -10.64 -21.29 10.38
CA THR A 112 -11.64 -21.99 9.56
C THR A 112 -13.01 -21.31 9.75
N GLY A 113 -13.64 -20.96 8.62
CA GLY A 113 -14.93 -20.29 8.63
C GLY A 113 -14.90 -18.81 9.05
N THR A 114 -13.70 -18.23 9.26
CA THR A 114 -13.54 -16.79 9.50
C THR A 114 -13.37 -16.01 8.18
N ASN A 115 -13.49 -14.69 8.26
CA ASN A 115 -13.24 -13.77 7.14
C ASN A 115 -11.75 -13.37 7.01
N ILE A 116 -10.85 -14.18 7.56
CA ILE A 116 -9.40 -13.90 7.58
C ILE A 116 -8.66 -14.92 6.74
N LYS A 117 -7.83 -14.43 5.82
CA LYS A 117 -6.97 -15.25 4.95
C LYS A 117 -5.53 -14.83 5.13
N ILE A 118 -4.64 -15.80 5.39
CA ILE A 118 -3.20 -15.58 5.46
C ILE A 118 -2.56 -16.20 4.21
N LYS A 119 -1.69 -15.44 3.58
CA LYS A 119 -0.97 -15.85 2.37
C LYS A 119 0.50 -15.48 2.49
N ASN A 120 1.36 -16.34 1.99
CA ASN A 120 2.78 -16.01 1.85
C ASN A 120 3.00 -15.01 0.71
N TYR A 121 2.34 -15.22 -0.43
CA TYR A 121 2.47 -14.42 -1.63
C TYR A 121 1.15 -14.31 -2.41
N ILE A 122 1.00 -13.25 -3.19
CA ILE A 122 -0.14 -13.02 -4.10
C ILE A 122 0.40 -12.70 -5.50
N HIS A 123 -0.01 -13.46 -6.51
CA HIS A 123 0.36 -13.23 -7.91
C HIS A 123 -0.55 -12.21 -8.60
N ASP A 124 -1.83 -12.22 -8.28
CA ASP A 124 -2.88 -11.35 -8.82
C ASP A 124 -3.19 -10.19 -7.87
N MET A 125 -2.13 -9.45 -7.47
CA MET A 125 -2.21 -8.34 -6.50
C MET A 125 -3.24 -7.28 -6.88
N GLU A 126 -3.43 -7.05 -8.18
CA GLU A 126 -4.42 -6.10 -8.70
C GLU A 126 -5.85 -6.43 -8.25
N LYS A 127 -6.21 -7.72 -8.16
CA LYS A 127 -7.53 -8.13 -7.66
C LYS A 127 -7.68 -7.83 -6.16
N TYR A 128 -6.68 -8.19 -5.37
CA TYR A 128 -6.73 -7.94 -3.93
C TYR A 128 -6.74 -6.45 -3.60
N LEU A 129 -5.90 -5.66 -4.26
CA LEU A 129 -5.90 -4.21 -4.08
C LEU A 129 -7.20 -3.58 -4.61
N SER A 130 -7.75 -4.06 -5.72
CA SER A 130 -9.05 -3.58 -6.22
C SER A 130 -10.17 -3.86 -5.23
N ALA A 131 -10.20 -5.06 -4.64
CA ALA A 131 -11.19 -5.47 -3.65
C ALA A 131 -11.07 -4.71 -2.31
N ALA A 132 -9.88 -4.23 -1.96
CA ALA A 132 -9.59 -3.62 -0.66
C ALA A 132 -10.41 -2.34 -0.41
N ASP A 133 -10.84 -2.15 0.83
CA ASP A 133 -11.36 -0.91 1.38
C ASP A 133 -10.27 -0.13 2.12
N LEU A 134 -9.34 -0.85 2.73
CA LEU A 134 -8.17 -0.31 3.41
C LEU A 134 -6.94 -1.15 3.05
N VAL A 135 -5.83 -0.48 2.73
CA VAL A 135 -4.53 -1.13 2.49
C VAL A 135 -3.56 -0.77 3.61
N ILE A 136 -2.89 -1.77 4.17
CA ILE A 136 -1.80 -1.59 5.14
C ILE A 136 -0.52 -2.10 4.48
N SER A 137 0.52 -1.26 4.39
CA SER A 137 1.74 -1.68 3.68
C SER A 137 2.98 -0.85 4.03
N ARG A 138 4.12 -1.31 3.52
CA ARG A 138 5.31 -0.46 3.32
C ARG A 138 5.02 0.60 2.25
N SER A 139 5.77 1.69 2.26
CA SER A 139 5.57 2.86 1.38
C SER A 139 6.55 2.88 0.19
N GLY A 140 6.73 1.72 -0.48
CA GLY A 140 7.48 1.65 -1.72
C GLY A 140 6.77 2.38 -2.86
N ALA A 141 7.51 3.17 -3.66
CA ALA A 141 6.94 4.08 -4.65
C ALA A 141 6.05 3.40 -5.70
N ILE A 142 6.43 2.21 -6.18
CA ILE A 142 5.64 1.45 -7.18
C ILE A 142 4.32 1.02 -6.56
N PHE A 143 4.35 0.42 -5.37
CA PHE A 143 3.16 -0.04 -4.68
C PHE A 143 2.20 1.11 -4.33
N LEU A 144 2.75 2.24 -3.88
CA LEU A 144 1.95 3.45 -3.64
C LEU A 144 1.31 4.00 -4.92
N SER A 145 1.97 3.88 -6.07
CA SER A 145 1.37 4.28 -7.36
C SER A 145 0.20 3.37 -7.74
N GLU A 146 0.27 2.07 -7.46
CA GLU A 146 -0.82 1.10 -7.62
C GLU A 146 -1.99 1.41 -6.66
N ILE A 147 -1.71 1.70 -5.39
CA ILE A 147 -2.70 2.14 -4.39
C ILE A 147 -3.40 3.43 -4.83
N ALA A 148 -2.63 4.43 -5.27
CA ALA A 148 -3.17 5.69 -5.75
C ALA A 148 -4.05 5.50 -7.00
N TYR A 149 -3.61 4.66 -7.95
CA TYR A 149 -4.35 4.36 -9.16
C TYR A 149 -5.74 3.78 -8.87
N LEU A 150 -5.84 2.90 -7.88
CA LEU A 150 -7.09 2.28 -7.43
C LEU A 150 -7.85 3.12 -6.38
N GLY A 151 -7.31 4.24 -5.95
CA GLY A 151 -7.94 5.12 -4.96
C GLY A 151 -8.11 4.44 -3.60
N LYS A 152 -7.08 3.80 -3.06
CA LYS A 152 -7.21 3.06 -1.80
C LYS A 152 -6.76 3.87 -0.58
N PRO A 153 -7.64 4.04 0.42
CA PRO A 153 -7.23 4.48 1.75
C PRO A 153 -6.09 3.60 2.28
N SER A 154 -5.09 4.20 2.94
CA SER A 154 -3.94 3.41 3.36
C SER A 154 -3.38 3.78 4.73
N ILE A 155 -2.89 2.76 5.44
CA ILE A 155 -1.99 2.90 6.61
C ILE A 155 -0.60 2.50 6.14
N LEU A 156 0.31 3.44 6.15
CA LEU A 156 1.67 3.29 5.64
C LEU A 156 2.65 3.14 6.80
N ILE A 157 3.43 2.06 6.76
CA ILE A 157 4.44 1.74 7.75
C ILE A 157 5.81 1.72 7.04
N PRO A 158 6.49 2.88 6.93
CA PRO A 158 7.77 2.98 6.24
C PRO A 158 8.80 2.03 6.83
N SER A 159 9.64 1.43 5.97
CA SER A 159 10.79 0.67 6.43
C SER A 159 11.89 1.63 6.89
N PRO A 160 12.44 1.45 8.12
CA PRO A 160 13.56 2.27 8.57
C PRO A 160 14.90 1.87 7.91
N ASN A 161 14.96 0.70 7.26
CA ASN A 161 16.18 0.10 6.73
C ASN A 161 16.32 0.31 5.22
N VAL A 162 15.95 1.49 4.72
CA VAL A 162 16.08 1.84 3.30
C VAL A 162 16.97 3.04 3.10
N ALA A 163 17.70 3.07 1.96
CA ALA A 163 18.58 4.18 1.63
C ALA A 163 17.81 5.51 1.57
N GLU A 164 18.43 6.58 2.09
CA GLU A 164 17.91 7.95 2.00
C GLU A 164 16.48 8.16 2.52
N ASN A 165 15.98 7.29 3.41
CA ASN A 165 14.63 7.37 3.98
C ASN A 165 13.50 7.52 2.94
N HIS A 166 13.71 7.04 1.71
CA HIS A 166 12.76 7.27 0.62
C HIS A 166 11.34 6.75 0.91
N GLN A 167 11.17 5.71 1.74
CA GLN A 167 9.83 5.24 2.11
C GLN A 167 9.12 6.23 3.04
N GLU A 168 9.82 6.85 3.96
CA GLU A 168 9.24 7.86 4.84
C GLU A 168 8.76 9.07 4.05
N ILE A 169 9.58 9.55 3.11
CA ILE A 169 9.25 10.63 2.20
C ILE A 169 8.00 10.31 1.35
N ASN A 170 7.92 9.10 0.83
CA ASN A 170 6.76 8.65 0.05
C ASN A 170 5.49 8.61 0.91
N ALA A 171 5.59 8.09 2.15
CA ALA A 171 4.46 8.08 3.09
C ALA A 171 4.00 9.49 3.43
N ASP A 172 4.93 10.42 3.66
CA ASP A 172 4.62 11.83 3.95
C ASP A 172 3.84 12.50 2.81
N ALA A 173 4.14 12.17 1.55
CA ALA A 173 3.38 12.65 0.40
C ALA A 173 1.90 12.19 0.46
N PHE A 174 1.66 10.93 0.85
CA PHE A 174 0.30 10.39 1.03
C PHE A 174 -0.43 11.04 2.21
N VAL A 175 0.25 11.21 3.34
CA VAL A 175 -0.32 11.89 4.52
C VAL A 175 -0.68 13.33 4.19
N LYS A 176 0.23 14.06 3.54
CA LYS A 176 0.00 15.46 3.14
C LYS A 176 -1.17 15.62 2.18
N SER A 177 -1.41 14.64 1.32
CA SER A 177 -2.57 14.64 0.43
C SER A 177 -3.87 14.24 1.12
N GLY A 178 -3.83 13.72 2.34
CA GLY A 178 -4.98 13.13 3.03
C GLY A 178 -5.42 11.77 2.48
N ALA A 179 -4.54 11.05 1.77
CA ALA A 179 -4.82 9.74 1.21
C ALA A 179 -4.43 8.58 2.15
N GLY A 180 -3.62 8.84 3.16
CA GLY A 180 -3.13 7.83 4.08
C GLY A 180 -2.79 8.34 5.47
N ILE A 181 -2.57 7.40 6.37
CA ILE A 181 -2.00 7.60 7.71
C ILE A 181 -0.61 6.97 7.71
N LYS A 182 0.39 7.65 8.29
CA LYS A 182 1.72 7.08 8.52
C LYS A 182 1.85 6.65 9.97
N ILE A 183 2.38 5.46 10.20
CA ILE A 183 2.83 4.96 11.50
C ILE A 183 4.30 4.60 11.35
N CYS A 184 5.20 5.31 12.04
CA CYS A 184 6.60 4.94 12.07
C CYS A 184 6.78 3.57 12.73
N GLU A 185 7.71 2.75 12.26
CA GLU A 185 7.90 1.41 12.81
C GLU A 185 8.28 1.42 14.30
N SER A 186 8.91 2.51 14.78
CA SER A 186 9.20 2.73 16.20
C SER A 186 7.96 3.03 17.06
N GLU A 187 6.89 3.53 16.44
CA GLU A 187 5.63 3.89 17.08
C GLU A 187 4.58 2.77 16.92
N LEU A 188 4.92 1.75 16.12
CA LEU A 188 4.03 0.63 15.85
C LEU A 188 3.81 -0.18 17.13
N SER A 189 2.57 -0.28 17.53
CA SER A 189 2.11 -1.09 18.65
C SER A 189 0.75 -1.69 18.34
N LYS A 190 0.33 -2.68 19.13
CA LYS A 190 -1.00 -3.28 19.02
C LYS A 190 -2.11 -2.22 19.03
N ASN A 191 -2.01 -1.25 19.95
CA ASN A 191 -3.02 -0.20 20.08
C ASN A 191 -2.97 0.84 18.95
N THR A 192 -1.78 1.30 18.55
CA THR A 192 -1.67 2.28 17.46
C THR A 192 -2.21 1.72 16.16
N LEU A 193 -1.86 0.47 15.82
CA LEU A 193 -2.35 -0.18 14.61
C LEU A 193 -3.86 -0.43 14.67
N LYS A 194 -4.37 -0.99 15.77
CA LYS A 194 -5.80 -1.21 15.98
C LYS A 194 -6.61 0.08 15.85
N ASN A 195 -6.18 1.13 16.55
CA ASN A 195 -6.90 2.39 16.53
C ASN A 195 -6.92 3.00 15.13
N ALA A 196 -5.79 2.98 14.41
CA ALA A 196 -5.72 3.47 13.03
C ALA A 196 -6.62 2.69 12.07
N ILE A 197 -6.70 1.35 12.22
CA ILE A 197 -7.60 0.51 11.43
C ILE A 197 -9.06 0.91 11.67
N TYR A 198 -9.51 0.89 12.93
CA TYR A 198 -10.91 1.15 13.26
C TYR A 198 -11.33 2.60 13.02
N ASP A 199 -10.42 3.55 13.18
CA ASP A 199 -10.63 4.97 12.88
C ASP A 199 -10.91 5.24 11.38
N ILE A 200 -10.48 4.32 10.51
CA ILE A 200 -10.76 4.39 9.07
C ILE A 200 -11.98 3.55 8.71
N ILE A 201 -12.00 2.25 9.06
CA ILE A 201 -13.04 1.34 8.56
C ILE A 201 -14.43 1.56 9.17
N LYS A 202 -14.53 2.30 10.27
CA LYS A 202 -15.81 2.68 10.91
C LYS A 202 -16.32 4.07 10.50
N ASP A 203 -15.62 4.77 9.62
CA ASP A 203 -15.98 6.08 9.13
C ASP A 203 -16.02 6.09 7.60
N ASP A 204 -17.21 5.87 7.05
CA ASP A 204 -17.44 5.82 5.60
C ASP A 204 -17.04 7.14 4.91
N TYR A 205 -17.27 8.28 5.58
CA TYR A 205 -16.90 9.59 5.03
C TYR A 205 -15.37 9.73 4.96
N LYS A 206 -14.66 9.30 5.99
CA LYS A 206 -13.20 9.30 6.02
C LYS A 206 -12.63 8.40 4.93
N MET A 207 -13.16 7.18 4.80
CA MET A 207 -12.77 6.26 3.71
C MET A 207 -12.98 6.89 2.33
N TYR A 208 -14.14 7.51 2.12
CA TYR A 208 -14.45 8.20 0.86
C TYR A 208 -13.45 9.34 0.57
N VAL A 209 -13.19 10.20 1.55
CA VAL A 209 -12.26 11.34 1.40
C VAL A 209 -10.84 10.83 1.11
N MET A 210 -10.36 9.84 1.86
CA MET A 210 -9.03 9.25 1.64
C MET A 210 -8.93 8.62 0.26
N SER A 211 -9.95 7.88 -0.17
CA SER A 211 -10.03 7.27 -1.50
C SER A 211 -9.95 8.32 -2.62
N HIS A 212 -10.74 9.38 -2.51
CA HIS A 212 -10.75 10.46 -3.48
C HIS A 212 -9.39 11.19 -3.55
N ASN A 213 -8.76 11.41 -2.41
CA ASN A 213 -7.44 12.01 -2.35
C ASN A 213 -6.35 11.11 -2.94
N ALA A 214 -6.41 9.78 -2.72
CA ALA A 214 -5.51 8.82 -3.34
C ALA A 214 -5.64 8.87 -4.88
N LEU A 215 -6.86 8.89 -5.42
CA LEU A 215 -7.09 9.01 -6.86
C LEU A 215 -6.47 10.28 -7.47
N LYS A 216 -6.50 11.41 -6.75
CA LYS A 216 -5.89 12.67 -7.20
C LYS A 216 -4.36 12.58 -7.31
N MET A 217 -3.72 11.71 -6.53
CA MET A 217 -2.27 11.49 -6.60
C MET A 217 -1.87 10.64 -7.80
N SER A 218 -2.81 9.87 -8.37
CA SER A 218 -2.54 8.99 -9.50
C SER A 218 -2.19 9.76 -10.76
N LYS A 219 -1.12 9.34 -11.43
CA LYS A 219 -0.72 9.78 -12.76
C LYS A 219 -1.05 8.66 -13.76
N LYS A 220 -2.29 8.67 -14.28
CA LYS A 220 -2.78 7.61 -15.18
C LYS A 220 -1.94 7.46 -16.45
N ASP A 221 -1.33 8.56 -16.91
CA ASP A 221 -0.54 8.63 -18.14
C ASP A 221 0.97 8.60 -17.88
N ALA A 222 1.43 8.07 -16.73
CA ALA A 222 2.83 8.06 -16.33
C ALA A 222 3.76 7.51 -17.43
N THR A 223 3.39 6.41 -18.07
CA THR A 223 4.16 5.81 -19.18
C THR A 223 4.35 6.82 -20.34
N LYS A 224 3.27 7.48 -20.72
CA LYS A 224 3.31 8.49 -21.81
C LYS A 224 4.15 9.69 -21.39
N MET A 225 3.97 10.19 -20.16
CA MET A 225 4.75 11.33 -19.65
C MET A 225 6.24 11.04 -19.63
N ILE A 226 6.66 9.83 -19.26
CA ILE A 226 8.08 9.42 -19.30
C ILE A 226 8.57 9.34 -20.74
N ALA A 227 7.79 8.76 -21.66
CA ALA A 227 8.16 8.69 -23.07
C ALA A 227 8.30 10.10 -23.69
N ASP A 228 7.38 11.01 -23.39
CA ASP A 228 7.43 12.40 -23.84
C ASP A 228 8.72 13.12 -23.38
N GLU A 229 9.18 12.86 -22.15
CA GLU A 229 10.46 13.40 -21.65
C GLU A 229 11.67 12.82 -22.40
N VAL A 230 11.66 11.52 -22.71
CA VAL A 230 12.72 10.88 -23.53
C VAL A 230 12.75 11.49 -24.94
N GLU A 231 11.59 11.67 -25.58
CA GLU A 231 11.51 12.28 -26.90
C GLU A 231 12.04 13.71 -26.94
N LYS A 232 11.77 14.52 -25.90
CA LYS A 232 12.33 15.88 -25.78
C LYS A 232 13.86 15.85 -25.80
N LEU A 233 14.48 14.93 -25.05
CA LEU A 233 15.95 14.81 -25.01
C LEU A 233 16.55 14.38 -26.35
N ILE A 234 15.86 13.53 -27.11
CA ILE A 234 16.31 13.10 -28.44
C ILE A 234 16.26 14.26 -29.43
N LYS A 235 15.22 15.09 -29.37
CA LYS A 235 15.04 16.25 -30.31
C LYS A 235 15.96 17.42 -29.99
N THR A 236 16.56 17.46 -28.78
CA THR A 236 17.43 18.54 -28.34
C THR A 236 18.92 18.26 -28.64
N LYS A 237 19.25 17.05 -29.06
CA LYS A 237 20.58 16.62 -29.56
C LYS A 237 20.59 16.64 -31.09
#